data_3b497094304a29a8eee990a662e00973
#
_entry.id   3b497094304a29a8eee990a662e00973
#
_cell.length_a   1.000
_cell.length_b   1.000
_cell.length_c   1.000
_cell.angle_alpha   90.00
_cell.angle_beta   90.00
_cell.angle_gamma   90.00
#
_symmetry.space_group_name_H-M   'P 1'
#
loop_
_entity.id
_entity.type
_entity.pdbx_description
1 polymer ?
#
loop_
_entity_poly.entity_id
_entity_poly.type
_entity_poly.pdbx_seq_one_letter_code
_entity_poly.pdbx_strand_id
1 'polypeptide(L)'
;MKISNDMTMEEIITALAKEYGEDFNWSLIPEINNYYITELKKELGADNPLFQNSIRAIAKCESNDDVLYVLNDDILRIYHLTYSANNLEGYPKYKEFSSVKAAAEYIQDKFVKEFL
;
A
#
# COMPACT_ATOMS: atom_id res chain seq x y z
N MET A 1 6.48 -7.82 -18.01
CA MET A 1 5.07 -7.90 -17.61
C MET A 1 4.32 -6.66 -18.09
N LYS A 2 3.10 -6.84 -18.59
CA LYS A 2 2.28 -5.72 -19.05
C LYS A 2 1.25 -5.39 -17.96
N ILE A 3 1.39 -4.21 -17.36
CA ILE A 3 0.47 -3.73 -16.34
C ILE A 3 -0.74 -3.07 -17.01
N SER A 4 -1.94 -3.44 -16.56
CA SER A 4 -3.20 -2.92 -17.10
C SER A 4 -4.12 -2.48 -15.98
N ASN A 5 -4.96 -1.47 -16.23
CA ASN A 5 -5.99 -1.04 -15.28
C ASN A 5 -7.11 -2.07 -15.10
N ASP A 6 -7.16 -3.11 -15.95
CA ASP A 6 -8.11 -4.21 -15.79
C ASP A 6 -7.69 -5.22 -14.73
N MET A 7 -6.45 -5.13 -14.26
CA MET A 7 -5.94 -6.01 -13.20
C MET A 7 -6.24 -5.41 -11.83
N THR A 8 -6.47 -6.27 -10.84
CA THR A 8 -6.53 -5.83 -9.45
C THR A 8 -5.11 -5.58 -8.93
N MET A 9 -4.98 -4.79 -7.86
CA MET A 9 -3.66 -4.60 -7.23
C MET A 9 -3.07 -5.92 -6.75
N GLU A 10 -3.89 -6.80 -6.20
CA GLU A 10 -3.43 -8.12 -5.74
C GLU A 10 -2.86 -8.94 -6.89
N GLU A 11 -3.54 -8.94 -8.03
CA GLU A 11 -3.04 -9.62 -9.24
C GLU A 11 -1.70 -9.05 -9.69
N ILE A 12 -1.56 -7.73 -9.66
CA ILE A 12 -0.33 -7.06 -10.07
C ILE A 12 0.82 -7.39 -9.13
N ILE A 13 0.61 -7.32 -7.83
CA ILE A 13 1.64 -7.65 -6.84
C ILE A 13 2.09 -9.11 -7.01
N THR A 14 1.13 -10.01 -7.21
CA THR A 14 1.43 -11.43 -7.47
C THR A 14 2.28 -11.61 -8.73
N ALA A 15 1.91 -10.90 -9.81
CA ALA A 15 2.63 -10.99 -11.07
C ALA A 15 4.04 -10.42 -10.98
N LEU A 16 4.22 -9.30 -10.27
CA LEU A 16 5.54 -8.71 -10.05
C LEU A 16 6.43 -9.62 -9.21
N ALA A 17 5.86 -10.23 -8.18
CA ALA A 17 6.59 -11.20 -7.35
C ALA A 17 7.04 -12.40 -8.18
N LYS A 18 6.21 -12.84 -9.10
CA LYS A 18 6.55 -13.95 -10.00
C LYS A 18 7.67 -13.56 -10.98
N GLU A 19 7.62 -12.33 -11.51
CA GLU A 19 8.61 -11.84 -12.47
C GLU A 19 9.98 -11.64 -11.83
N TYR A 20 10.05 -11.03 -10.67
CA TYR A 20 11.30 -10.65 -10.00
C TYR A 20 11.80 -11.67 -8.98
N GLY A 21 10.94 -12.61 -8.59
CA GLY A 21 11.34 -13.68 -7.68
C GLY A 21 11.52 -13.22 -6.24
N GLU A 22 12.43 -13.87 -5.54
CA GLU A 22 12.66 -13.67 -4.11
C GLU A 22 13.12 -12.25 -3.75
N ASP A 23 13.71 -11.54 -4.69
CA ASP A 23 14.20 -10.18 -4.45
C ASP A 23 13.09 -9.15 -4.39
N PHE A 24 11.90 -9.49 -4.91
CA PHE A 24 10.78 -8.55 -4.89
C PHE A 24 10.35 -8.29 -3.45
N ASN A 25 10.36 -7.00 -3.06
CA ASN A 25 10.24 -6.60 -1.67
C ASN A 25 8.85 -6.17 -1.23
N TRP A 26 7.82 -6.50 -1.99
CA TRP A 26 6.43 -6.26 -1.60
C TRP A 26 5.70 -7.60 -1.41
N SER A 27 4.97 -7.71 -0.31
CA SER A 27 4.20 -8.92 0.02
C SER A 27 2.74 -8.59 0.20
N LEU A 28 1.86 -9.47 -0.30
CA LEU A 28 0.42 -9.32 -0.08
C LEU A 28 0.09 -9.46 1.39
N ILE A 29 -0.89 -8.67 1.84
CA ILE A 29 -1.42 -8.77 3.20
C ILE A 29 -2.70 -9.60 3.13
N PRO A 30 -2.78 -10.75 3.84
CA PRO A 30 -4.01 -11.55 3.86
C PRO A 30 -5.19 -10.73 4.42
N GLU A 31 -6.37 -10.96 3.88
CA GLU A 31 -7.59 -10.25 4.31
C GLU A 31 -7.88 -10.39 5.81
N ILE A 32 -7.56 -11.55 6.37
CA ILE A 32 -7.77 -11.82 7.80
C ILE A 32 -6.84 -10.99 8.69
N ASN A 33 -5.72 -10.50 8.14
CA ASN A 33 -4.75 -9.70 8.89
C ASN A 33 -5.19 -8.23 8.88
N ASN A 34 -5.74 -7.76 9.99
CA ASN A 34 -6.19 -6.38 10.13
C ASN A 34 -5.17 -5.47 10.85
N TYR A 35 -3.97 -5.96 11.09
CA TYR A 35 -2.94 -5.21 11.83
C TYR A 35 -2.66 -3.85 11.19
N TYR A 36 -2.46 -3.81 9.87
CA TYR A 36 -2.11 -2.57 9.18
C TYR A 36 -3.28 -1.61 9.05
N ILE A 37 -4.51 -2.12 9.01
CA ILE A 37 -5.72 -1.28 9.04
C ILE A 37 -5.83 -0.61 10.42
N THR A 38 -5.64 -1.38 11.47
CA THR A 38 -5.68 -0.87 12.84
C THR A 38 -4.59 0.18 13.06
N GLU A 39 -3.38 -0.08 12.57
CA GLU A 39 -2.27 0.86 12.69
C GLU A 39 -2.55 2.17 11.94
N LEU A 40 -3.08 2.10 10.71
CA LEU A 40 -3.43 3.30 9.95
C LEU A 40 -4.47 4.14 10.69
N LYS A 41 -5.53 3.50 11.19
CA LYS A 41 -6.57 4.20 11.94
C LYS A 41 -6.01 4.91 13.18
N LYS A 42 -5.10 4.26 13.88
CA LYS A 42 -4.44 4.84 15.05
C LYS A 42 -3.62 6.08 14.66
N GLU A 43 -2.86 6.01 13.57
CA GLU A 43 -2.01 7.10 13.13
C GLU A 43 -2.79 8.27 12.54
N LEU A 44 -3.94 8.00 11.91
CA LEU A 44 -4.81 9.05 11.38
C LEU A 44 -5.60 9.79 12.47
N GLY A 45 -5.84 9.14 13.60
CA GLY A 45 -6.59 9.71 14.70
C GLY A 45 -8.08 9.44 14.61
N ALA A 46 -8.76 9.44 15.78
CA ALA A 46 -10.16 9.04 15.90
C ALA A 46 -11.13 9.92 15.12
N ASP A 47 -10.78 11.20 14.90
CA ASP A 47 -11.66 12.17 14.25
C ASP A 47 -11.48 12.20 12.72
N ASN A 48 -10.60 11.36 12.17
CA ASN A 48 -10.33 11.39 10.74
C ASN A 48 -11.53 10.82 9.96
N PRO A 49 -11.99 11.54 8.90
CA PRO A 49 -13.14 11.10 8.10
C PRO A 49 -12.96 9.71 7.46
N LEU A 50 -11.73 9.26 7.24
CA LEU A 50 -11.47 7.96 6.64
C LEU A 50 -11.96 6.79 7.49
N PHE A 51 -12.22 7.00 8.80
CA PHE A 51 -12.82 5.97 9.64
C PHE A 51 -14.22 5.55 9.18
N GLN A 52 -14.88 6.39 8.41
CA GLN A 52 -16.22 6.10 7.90
C GLN A 52 -16.19 5.42 6.54
N ASN A 53 -15.00 5.24 5.97
CA ASN A 53 -14.82 4.63 4.66
C ASN A 53 -14.29 3.22 4.77
N SER A 54 -14.53 2.44 3.72
CA SER A 54 -13.94 1.12 3.59
C SER A 54 -12.41 1.25 3.47
N ILE A 55 -11.67 0.50 4.28
CA ILE A 55 -10.20 0.48 4.24
C ILE A 55 -9.76 -0.97 4.04
N ARG A 56 -8.97 -1.22 2.99
CA ARG A 56 -8.33 -2.51 2.77
C ARG A 56 -6.82 -2.31 2.67
N ALA A 57 -6.05 -3.13 3.37
CA ALA A 57 -4.60 -3.17 3.24
C ALA A 57 -4.26 -4.25 2.22
N ILE A 58 -3.56 -3.88 1.15
CA ILE A 58 -3.32 -4.76 0.01
C ILE A 58 -1.94 -5.42 0.10
N ALA A 59 -0.90 -4.63 0.32
CA ALA A 59 0.46 -5.12 0.30
C ALA A 59 1.37 -4.24 1.15
N LYS A 60 2.45 -4.85 1.63
CA LYS A 60 3.46 -4.19 2.47
C LYS A 60 4.82 -4.26 1.80
N CYS A 61 5.56 -3.16 1.83
CA CYS A 61 6.96 -3.15 1.43
C CYS A 61 7.82 -3.71 2.57
N GLU A 62 8.59 -4.75 2.29
CA GLU A 62 9.41 -5.40 3.32
C GLU A 62 10.69 -4.62 3.65
N SER A 63 11.06 -3.67 2.79
CA SER A 63 12.29 -2.88 2.97
C SER A 63 12.07 -1.60 3.78
N ASN A 64 10.81 -1.22 4.01
CA ASN A 64 10.47 -0.02 4.77
C ASN A 64 9.06 -0.15 5.33
N ASP A 65 8.50 0.97 5.83
CA ASP A 65 7.19 0.96 6.48
C ASP A 65 6.03 1.37 5.55
N ASP A 66 6.24 1.27 4.25
CA ASP A 66 5.20 1.59 3.26
C ASP A 66 4.17 0.47 3.15
N VAL A 67 2.90 0.86 3.17
CA VAL A 67 1.77 -0.06 3.01
C VAL A 67 0.81 0.52 1.98
N LEU A 68 0.39 -0.32 1.04
CA LEU A 68 -0.57 0.04 0.00
C LEU A 68 -1.99 -0.26 0.48
N TYR A 69 -2.84 0.75 0.44
CA TYR A 69 -4.25 0.65 0.85
C TYR A 69 -5.18 0.99 -0.31
N VAL A 70 -6.36 0.37 -0.29
CA VAL A 70 -7.50 0.81 -1.08
C VAL A 70 -8.53 1.38 -0.11
N LEU A 71 -8.87 2.65 -0.32
CA LEU A 71 -9.82 3.37 0.52
C LEU A 71 -11.10 3.60 -0.27
N ASN A 72 -12.25 3.33 0.35
CA ASN A 72 -13.55 3.55 -0.27
C ASN A 72 -13.67 2.87 -1.65
N ASP A 73 -13.04 1.71 -1.80
CA ASP A 73 -13.04 0.84 -2.99
C ASP A 73 -12.38 1.40 -4.25
N ASP A 74 -11.97 2.68 -4.26
CA ASP A 74 -11.42 3.29 -5.47
C ASP A 74 -10.20 4.19 -5.26
N ILE A 75 -9.88 4.55 -4.03
CA ILE A 75 -8.74 5.43 -3.75
C ILE A 75 -7.53 4.59 -3.38
N LEU A 76 -6.46 4.73 -4.14
CA LEU A 76 -5.21 4.01 -3.90
C LEU A 76 -4.20 4.93 -3.25
N ARG A 77 -3.70 4.55 -2.08
CA ARG A 77 -2.66 5.29 -1.36
C ARG A 77 -1.61 4.36 -0.81
N ILE A 78 -0.36 4.80 -0.87
CA ILE A 78 0.73 4.19 -0.11
C ILE A 78 1.00 5.13 1.07
N TYR A 79 0.80 4.63 2.29
CA TYR A 79 1.13 5.34 3.52
C TYR A 79 2.45 4.84 4.07
N HIS A 80 3.28 5.77 4.52
CA HIS A 80 4.50 5.44 5.26
C HIS A 80 4.15 5.47 6.76
N LEU A 81 3.91 4.30 7.34
CA LEU A 81 3.49 4.19 8.74
C LEU A 81 4.63 4.61 9.67
N THR A 82 4.28 5.29 10.75
CA THR A 82 5.26 5.79 11.72
C THR A 82 5.42 4.86 12.93
N TYR A 83 4.40 4.04 13.20
CA TYR A 83 4.30 3.21 14.39
C TYR A 83 4.42 4.03 15.68
N SER A 84 4.09 5.31 15.61
CA SER A 84 4.09 6.20 16.75
C SER A 84 2.85 5.97 17.62
N ALA A 85 3.01 6.04 18.94
CA ALA A 85 1.90 5.94 19.86
C ALA A 85 0.97 7.16 19.82
N ASN A 86 1.46 8.28 19.28
CA ASN A 86 0.71 9.55 19.22
C ASN A 86 0.38 9.89 17.76
N ASN A 87 -0.82 10.44 17.58
CA ASN A 87 -1.23 11.02 16.32
C ASN A 87 -0.43 12.32 16.09
N LEU A 88 0.45 12.30 15.09
CA LEU A 88 1.28 13.45 14.76
C LEU A 88 0.67 14.21 13.60
N GLU A 89 0.63 15.56 13.71
CA GLU A 89 0.12 16.41 12.64
C GLU A 89 0.95 16.24 11.37
N GLY A 90 0.27 16.05 10.22
CA GLY A 90 0.93 15.83 8.94
C GLY A 90 1.43 14.42 8.72
N TYR A 91 1.17 13.51 9.63
CA TYR A 91 1.55 12.11 9.53
C TYR A 91 0.34 11.20 9.69
N PRO A 92 0.35 9.99 9.14
CA PRO A 92 1.43 9.43 8.30
C PRO A 92 1.46 10.08 6.93
N LYS A 93 2.63 10.18 6.34
CA LYS A 93 2.82 10.67 4.98
C LYS A 93 2.26 9.67 3.99
N TYR A 94 1.72 10.15 2.88
CA TYR A 94 1.17 9.25 1.87
C TYR A 94 1.38 9.77 0.46
N LYS A 95 1.25 8.86 -0.50
CA LYS A 95 1.19 9.15 -1.92
C LYS A 95 -0.07 8.54 -2.49
N GLU A 96 -0.89 9.33 -3.18
CA GLU A 96 -2.12 8.87 -3.81
C GLU A 96 -1.91 8.65 -5.30
N PHE A 97 -2.58 7.63 -5.83
CA PHE A 97 -2.47 7.26 -7.24
C PHE A 97 -3.82 7.35 -7.92
N SER A 98 -3.80 7.83 -9.16
CA SER A 98 -5.02 8.02 -9.95
C SER A 98 -5.56 6.72 -10.56
N SER A 99 -4.77 5.66 -10.56
CA SER A 99 -5.16 4.38 -11.16
C SER A 99 -4.33 3.24 -10.62
N VAL A 100 -4.82 2.02 -10.81
CA VAL A 100 -4.10 0.79 -10.49
C VAL A 100 -2.77 0.75 -11.24
N LYS A 101 -2.80 1.12 -12.53
CA LYS A 101 -1.59 1.15 -13.35
C LYS A 101 -0.54 2.11 -12.80
N ALA A 102 -0.94 3.31 -12.38
CA ALA A 102 -0.03 4.31 -11.82
C ALA A 102 0.62 3.80 -10.54
N ALA A 103 -0.14 3.18 -9.65
CA ALA A 103 0.39 2.60 -8.41
C ALA A 103 1.36 1.46 -8.70
N ALA A 104 1.01 0.58 -9.64
CA ALA A 104 1.85 -0.55 -10.03
C ALA A 104 3.17 -0.09 -10.64
N GLU A 105 3.13 0.90 -11.52
CA GLU A 105 4.34 1.45 -12.13
C GLU A 105 5.26 2.08 -11.10
N TYR A 106 4.69 2.77 -10.12
CA TYR A 106 5.49 3.35 -9.04
C TYR A 106 6.20 2.26 -8.23
N ILE A 107 5.50 1.20 -7.88
CA ILE A 107 6.06 0.08 -7.11
C ILE A 107 7.17 -0.62 -7.92
N GLN A 108 6.91 -0.89 -9.19
CA GLN A 108 7.88 -1.55 -10.07
C GLN A 108 9.13 -0.68 -10.27
N ASP A 109 8.93 0.59 -10.55
CA ASP A 109 10.02 1.56 -10.77
C ASP A 109 10.92 1.67 -9.56
N LYS A 110 10.31 1.77 -8.38
CA LYS A 110 11.05 1.88 -7.12
C LYS A 110 11.86 0.62 -6.85
N PHE A 111 11.27 -0.55 -7.10
CA PHE A 111 11.98 -1.82 -6.95
C PHE A 111 13.18 -1.91 -7.91
N VAL A 112 12.96 -1.57 -9.19
CA VAL A 112 14.02 -1.63 -10.21
C VAL A 112 15.19 -0.72 -9.83
N LYS A 113 14.91 0.48 -9.36
CA LYS A 113 15.96 1.44 -8.94
C LYS A 113 16.74 0.99 -7.72
N GLU A 114 16.10 0.26 -6.80
CA GLU A 114 16.75 -0.19 -5.58
C GLU A 114 17.53 -1.49 -5.74
N PHE A 115 17.05 -2.40 -6.59
CA PHE A 115 17.57 -3.77 -6.64
C PHE A 115 18.18 -4.17 -7.99
N LEU A 116 17.93 -3.39 -9.00
CA LEU A 116 18.44 -3.66 -10.34
C LEU A 116 19.20 -2.45 -10.87
#